data_4bc7b4abefbcda6aa1440deca653c92f
#
_entry.id   4bc7b4abefbcda6aa1440deca653c92f
#
_cell.length_a   1.000
_cell.length_b   1.000
_cell.length_c   1.000
_cell.angle_alpha   90.00
_cell.angle_beta   90.00
_cell.angle_gamma   90.00
#
_symmetry.space_group_name_H-M   'P 1'
#
loop_
_entity.id
_entity.type
_entity.pdbx_description
1 polymer ?
#
loop_
_entity_poly.entity_id
_entity_poly.type
_entity_poly.pdbx_seq_one_letter_code
_entity_poly.pdbx_strand_id
1 'polypeptide(L)'
;MDLGLYSIDLPFEFATKKEVGIIVPKRLRYRWELILGDSKIELPRLLKDLDSIDVFFHNSLHIYEHMMFEFKTAWPKIKKNGILISDDIHLNNSFIDFCKAVKCKPIILSANLGIIVK
;
A
#
# COMPACT_ATOMS: atom_id res chain seq x y z
N MET A 1 -16.94 -3.24 -14.39
CA MET A 1 -15.75 -2.61 -13.81
C MET A 1 -15.56 -3.13 -12.41
N ASP A 2 -14.47 -3.83 -12.17
CA ASP A 2 -14.14 -4.31 -10.84
C ASP A 2 -13.54 -3.18 -10.02
N LEU A 3 -14.29 -2.75 -9.01
CA LEU A 3 -13.82 -1.81 -8.01
C LEU A 3 -13.46 -2.61 -6.77
N GLY A 4 -12.25 -3.15 -6.74
CA GLY A 4 -11.77 -3.94 -5.63
C GLY A 4 -10.88 -3.14 -4.68
N LEU A 5 -11.02 -3.42 -3.40
CA LEU A 5 -10.10 -2.96 -2.37
C LEU A 5 -9.43 -4.18 -1.76
N TYR A 6 -8.10 -4.17 -1.75
CA TYR A 6 -7.31 -5.23 -1.16
C TYR A 6 -6.50 -4.65 0.00
N SER A 7 -6.52 -5.32 1.13
CA SER A 7 -5.70 -4.95 2.28
C SER A 7 -4.82 -6.10 2.66
N ILE A 8 -3.54 -5.83 2.90
CA ILE A 8 -2.59 -6.80 3.42
C ILE A 8 -2.22 -6.34 4.81
N ASP A 9 -2.43 -7.20 5.78
CA ASP A 9 -2.15 -6.90 7.18
C ASP A 9 -1.45 -8.07 7.85
N LEU A 10 -0.47 -7.76 8.69
CA LEU A 10 0.22 -8.74 9.51
C LEU A 10 -0.47 -8.74 10.88
N PRO A 11 -1.30 -9.75 11.18
CA PRO A 11 -2.02 -9.77 12.45
C PRO A 11 -1.05 -9.99 13.60
N PHE A 12 -1.38 -9.44 14.79
CA PHE A 12 -0.65 -9.88 15.96
C PHE A 12 -0.98 -11.32 16.26
N GLU A 13 -0.10 -11.93 17.03
CA GLU A 13 -0.24 -13.29 17.50
C GLU A 13 -1.68 -13.53 18.00
N PHE A 14 -2.32 -14.60 17.48
CA PHE A 14 -3.69 -15.00 17.78
C PHE A 14 -4.83 -14.19 17.11
N ALA A 15 -4.54 -13.14 16.34
CA ALA A 15 -5.61 -12.45 15.62
C ALA A 15 -6.11 -13.26 14.42
N THR A 16 -7.42 -13.22 14.18
CA THR A 16 -8.07 -13.86 13.03
C THR A 16 -8.59 -12.81 12.06
N LYS A 17 -8.99 -13.22 10.85
CA LYS A 17 -9.66 -12.31 9.89
C LYS A 17 -10.89 -11.63 10.47
N LYS A 18 -11.57 -12.31 11.39
CA LYS A 18 -12.76 -11.78 12.05
C LYS A 18 -12.41 -10.62 12.98
N GLU A 19 -11.25 -10.68 13.61
CA GLU A 19 -10.78 -9.65 14.53
C GLU A 19 -10.10 -8.50 13.80
N VAL A 20 -9.28 -8.81 12.80
CA VAL A 20 -8.68 -7.81 11.93
C VAL A 20 -9.76 -7.21 11.04
N GLY A 21 -9.88 -5.89 11.07
CA GLY A 21 -10.90 -5.19 10.30
C GLY A 21 -12.30 -5.24 10.89
N ILE A 22 -12.44 -5.60 12.16
CA ILE A 22 -13.73 -5.71 12.86
C ILE A 22 -14.54 -4.41 12.80
N ILE A 23 -13.88 -3.26 12.72
CA ILE A 23 -14.53 -1.96 12.64
C ILE A 23 -15.13 -1.67 11.27
N VAL A 24 -14.82 -2.46 10.24
CA VAL A 24 -15.40 -2.27 8.90
C VAL A 24 -16.82 -2.85 8.89
N PRO A 25 -17.86 -2.04 8.64
CA PRO A 25 -19.22 -2.54 8.58
C PRO A 25 -19.38 -3.63 7.53
N LYS A 26 -20.18 -4.65 7.83
CA LYS A 26 -20.43 -5.78 6.91
C LYS A 26 -20.90 -5.32 5.53
N ARG A 27 -21.72 -4.25 5.47
CA ARG A 27 -22.24 -3.70 4.20
C ARG A 27 -21.14 -3.16 3.28
N LEU A 28 -19.95 -2.87 3.80
CA LEU A 28 -18.82 -2.33 3.03
C LEU A 28 -17.81 -3.41 2.66
N ARG A 29 -17.99 -4.65 3.12
CA ARG A 29 -17.01 -5.72 2.93
C ARG A 29 -17.13 -6.44 1.60
N TYR A 30 -18.18 -6.25 0.85
CA TYR A 30 -18.41 -7.00 -0.39
C TYR A 30 -17.40 -6.71 -1.50
N ARG A 31 -16.72 -5.57 -1.43
CA ARG A 31 -15.66 -5.19 -2.39
C ARG A 31 -14.27 -5.18 -1.76
N TRP A 32 -14.17 -5.72 -0.57
CA TRP A 32 -12.93 -5.70 0.19
C TRP A 32 -12.45 -7.11 0.46
N GLU A 33 -11.21 -7.38 0.08
CA GLU A 33 -10.53 -8.61 0.39
C GLU A 33 -9.39 -8.33 1.36
N LEU A 34 -9.46 -8.96 2.54
CA LEU A 34 -8.42 -8.86 3.56
C LEU A 34 -7.49 -10.07 3.44
N ILE A 35 -6.21 -9.78 3.22
CA ILE A 35 -5.16 -10.79 3.13
C ILE A 35 -4.31 -10.68 4.39
N LEU A 36 -4.26 -11.73 5.19
CA LEU A 36 -3.41 -11.77 6.38
C LEU A 36 -2.08 -12.42 6.03
N GLY A 37 -1.00 -11.70 6.29
CA GLY A 37 0.34 -12.21 6.03
C GLY A 37 1.36 -11.08 5.89
N ASP A 38 2.61 -11.48 5.70
CA ASP A 38 3.72 -10.56 5.48
C ASP A 38 3.63 -9.97 4.07
N SER A 39 3.65 -8.66 3.97
CA SER A 39 3.56 -7.97 2.68
C SER A 39 4.72 -8.32 1.74
N LYS A 40 5.88 -8.71 2.25
CA LYS A 40 6.99 -9.19 1.41
C LYS A 40 6.63 -10.41 0.59
N ILE A 41 5.70 -11.22 1.08
CA ILE A 41 5.21 -12.43 0.41
C ILE A 41 3.89 -12.15 -0.31
N GLU A 42 2.96 -11.52 0.39
CA GLU A 42 1.59 -11.37 -0.09
C GLU A 42 1.43 -10.27 -1.14
N LEU A 43 2.21 -9.18 -1.03
CA LEU A 43 2.11 -8.09 -2.01
C LEU A 43 2.53 -8.52 -3.42
N PRO A 44 3.70 -9.15 -3.64
CA PRO A 44 4.04 -9.66 -4.96
C PRO A 44 3.05 -10.68 -5.49
N ARG A 45 2.54 -11.54 -4.61
CA ARG A 45 1.54 -12.56 -4.97
C ARG A 45 0.25 -11.93 -5.46
N LEU A 46 -0.28 -10.95 -4.72
CA LEU A 46 -1.48 -10.22 -5.11
C LEU A 46 -1.30 -9.48 -6.42
N LEU A 47 -0.21 -8.74 -6.56
CA LEU A 47 0.02 -7.93 -7.77
C LEU A 47 0.21 -8.78 -9.01
N LYS A 48 0.69 -10.01 -8.87
CA LYS A 48 0.82 -10.95 -9.99
C LYS A 48 -0.54 -11.31 -10.60
N ASP A 49 -1.58 -11.33 -9.76
CA ASP A 49 -2.93 -11.68 -10.19
C ASP A 49 -3.73 -10.47 -10.69
N LEU A 50 -3.21 -9.26 -10.51
CA LEU A 50 -3.85 -8.02 -10.97
C LEU A 50 -3.15 -7.47 -12.21
N ASP A 51 -3.93 -6.99 -13.17
CA ASP A 51 -3.37 -6.35 -14.37
C ASP A 51 -2.75 -5.00 -14.03
N SER A 52 -3.49 -4.19 -13.28
CA SER A 52 -3.04 -2.88 -12.84
C SER A 52 -3.81 -2.46 -11.59
N ILE A 53 -3.26 -1.48 -10.89
CA ILE A 53 -3.91 -0.87 -9.75
C ILE A 53 -4.00 0.65 -9.94
N ASP A 54 -5.02 1.25 -9.36
CA ASP A 54 -5.26 2.69 -9.43
C ASP A 54 -4.51 3.43 -8.33
N VAL A 55 -4.54 2.86 -7.13
CA VAL A 55 -4.00 3.47 -5.92
C VAL A 55 -3.26 2.42 -5.11
N PHE A 56 -2.05 2.76 -4.70
CA PHE A 56 -1.32 1.99 -3.70
C PHE A 56 -1.13 2.87 -2.46
N PHE A 57 -1.58 2.41 -1.32
CA PHE A 57 -1.43 3.12 -0.06
C PHE A 57 -0.55 2.32 0.90
N HIS A 58 0.61 2.89 1.23
CA HIS A 58 1.53 2.30 2.20
C HIS A 58 1.22 2.82 3.59
N ASN A 59 0.88 1.92 4.49
CA ASN A 59 0.69 2.20 5.90
C ASN A 59 1.00 0.93 6.72
N SER A 60 2.22 0.43 6.57
CA SER A 60 2.68 -0.77 7.26
C SER A 60 3.97 -0.49 8.01
N LEU A 61 4.93 -1.40 8.02
CA LEU A 61 6.19 -1.24 8.74
C LEU A 61 7.01 -0.06 8.19
N HIS A 62 7.36 0.88 9.06
CA HIS A 62 8.02 2.14 8.70
C HIS A 62 9.56 2.02 8.80
N ILE A 63 10.11 1.01 8.16
CA ILE A 63 11.55 0.80 8.02
C ILE A 63 11.93 1.08 6.56
N TYR A 64 13.04 1.77 6.33
CA TYR A 64 13.47 2.21 5.00
C TYR A 64 13.43 1.07 3.97
N GLU A 65 14.06 -0.06 4.27
CA GLU A 65 14.16 -1.19 3.33
C GLU A 65 12.78 -1.78 3.01
N HIS A 66 11.90 -1.87 4.00
CA HIS A 66 10.57 -2.41 3.82
C HIS A 66 9.70 -1.45 2.99
N MET A 67 9.73 -0.17 3.31
CA MET A 67 9.01 0.84 2.53
C MET A 67 9.48 0.86 1.08
N MET A 68 10.80 0.87 0.86
CA MET A 68 11.36 0.81 -0.49
C MET A 68 10.95 -0.44 -1.24
N PHE A 69 10.94 -1.59 -0.57
CA PHE A 69 10.47 -2.83 -1.18
C PHE A 69 9.02 -2.71 -1.66
N GLU A 70 8.14 -2.19 -0.82
CA GLU A 70 6.72 -2.05 -1.18
C GLU A 70 6.52 -1.04 -2.30
N PHE A 71 7.21 0.10 -2.25
CA PHE A 71 7.13 1.10 -3.32
C PHE A 71 7.59 0.54 -4.66
N LYS A 72 8.74 -0.12 -4.69
CA LYS A 72 9.31 -0.71 -5.91
C LYS A 72 8.48 -1.86 -6.45
N THR A 73 7.85 -2.62 -5.57
CA THR A 73 6.99 -3.74 -5.95
C THR A 73 5.68 -3.25 -6.54
N ALA A 74 5.07 -2.23 -5.95
CA ALA A 74 3.78 -1.71 -6.38
C ALA A 74 3.87 -0.80 -7.62
N TRP A 75 4.91 0.00 -7.73
CA TRP A 75 5.02 1.03 -8.77
C TRP A 75 4.78 0.54 -10.19
N PRO A 76 5.38 -0.58 -10.63
CA PRO A 76 5.15 -1.07 -12.01
C PRO A 76 3.69 -1.40 -12.30
N LYS A 77 2.93 -1.77 -11.27
CA LYS A 77 1.51 -2.14 -11.41
C LYS A 77 0.57 -0.95 -11.32
N ILE A 78 1.03 0.19 -10.81
CA ILE A 78 0.21 1.40 -10.80
C ILE A 78 0.07 1.89 -12.23
N LYS A 79 -1.17 2.07 -12.67
CA LYS A 79 -1.44 2.56 -14.02
C LYS A 79 -1.04 4.03 -14.18
N LYS A 80 -0.89 4.46 -15.42
CA LYS A 80 -0.66 5.87 -15.74
C LYS A 80 -1.78 6.73 -15.12
N ASN A 81 -1.41 7.83 -14.48
CA ASN A 81 -2.28 8.71 -13.70
C ASN A 81 -2.79 8.08 -12.39
N GLY A 82 -2.36 6.87 -12.07
CA GLY A 82 -2.58 6.29 -10.76
C GLY A 82 -1.68 6.93 -9.71
N ILE A 83 -1.95 6.65 -8.45
CA ILE A 83 -1.25 7.31 -7.34
C ILE A 83 -0.66 6.31 -6.37
N LEU A 84 0.48 6.70 -5.78
CA LEU A 84 1.07 6.03 -4.64
C LEU A 84 0.99 7.00 -3.47
N ILE A 85 0.43 6.53 -2.36
CA ILE A 85 0.29 7.30 -1.13
C ILE A 85 1.14 6.61 -0.06
N SER A 86 1.89 7.40 0.70
CA SER A 86 2.64 6.87 1.84
C SER A 86 2.38 7.69 3.07
N ASP A 87 2.02 6.99 4.16
CA ASP A 87 1.95 7.58 5.48
C ASP A 87 3.34 7.59 6.14
N ASP A 88 3.50 8.41 7.16
CA ASP A 88 4.71 8.49 7.97
C ASP A 88 6.01 8.70 7.18
N ILE A 89 5.94 9.50 6.12
CA ILE A 89 7.08 9.79 5.25
C ILE A 89 8.23 10.50 5.95
N HIS A 90 7.98 11.08 7.12
CA HIS A 90 8.99 11.81 7.92
C HIS A 90 9.92 10.88 8.70
N LEU A 91 9.58 9.58 8.84
CA LEU A 91 10.34 8.67 9.69
C LEU A 91 11.67 8.23 9.10
N ASN A 92 11.79 8.27 7.76
CA ASN A 92 13.03 7.97 7.06
C ASN A 92 12.98 8.56 5.65
N ASN A 93 14.05 8.38 4.88
CA ASN A 93 14.18 8.98 3.55
C ASN A 93 13.62 8.12 2.41
N SER A 94 12.95 7.01 2.70
CA SER A 94 12.52 6.07 1.66
C SER A 94 11.59 6.70 0.62
N PHE A 95 10.58 7.44 1.07
CA PHE A 95 9.62 8.07 0.15
C PHE A 95 10.31 9.09 -0.77
N ILE A 96 11.14 9.96 -0.22
CA ILE A 96 11.85 10.98 -0.99
C ILE A 96 12.84 10.34 -1.95
N ASP A 97 13.58 9.33 -1.49
CA ASP A 97 14.53 8.61 -2.34
C ASP A 97 13.81 7.89 -3.48
N PHE A 98 12.65 7.30 -3.19
CA PHE A 98 11.84 6.65 -4.21
C PHE A 98 11.34 7.66 -5.25
N CYS A 99 10.85 8.83 -4.81
CA CYS A 99 10.42 9.90 -5.72
C CYS A 99 11.53 10.31 -6.68
N LYS A 100 12.75 10.44 -6.16
CA LYS A 100 13.92 10.76 -7.00
C LYS A 100 14.22 9.64 -7.99
N ALA A 101 14.13 8.40 -7.55
CA ALA A 101 14.42 7.24 -8.41
C ALA A 101 13.46 7.14 -9.58
N VAL A 102 12.17 7.41 -9.37
CA VAL A 102 11.15 7.35 -10.44
C VAL A 102 10.95 8.70 -11.13
N LYS A 103 11.68 9.74 -10.71
CA LYS A 103 11.62 11.09 -11.29
C LYS A 103 10.23 11.70 -11.24
N CYS A 104 9.51 11.47 -10.15
CA CYS A 104 8.20 12.04 -9.90
C CYS A 104 8.28 13.02 -8.73
N LYS A 105 7.69 14.20 -8.91
CA LYS A 105 7.68 15.22 -7.87
C LYS A 105 6.64 14.85 -6.81
N PRO A 106 7.01 14.81 -5.52
CA PRO A 106 6.05 14.48 -4.47
C PRO A 106 5.08 15.63 -4.20
N ILE A 107 3.87 15.29 -3.82
CA ILE A 107 2.87 16.19 -3.26
C ILE A 107 2.82 15.88 -1.76
N ILE A 108 3.19 16.84 -0.93
CA ILE A 108 3.18 16.68 0.52
C ILE A 108 1.90 17.29 1.05
N LEU A 109 0.99 16.45 1.58
CA LEU A 109 -0.29 16.90 2.11
C LEU A 109 -0.20 17.33 3.57
N SER A 110 0.77 16.76 4.30
CA SER A 110 1.04 17.09 5.68
C SER A 110 2.47 16.67 6.01
N ALA A 111 2.91 16.92 7.25
CA ALA A 111 4.23 16.47 7.69
C ALA A 111 4.44 14.96 7.51
N ASN A 112 3.35 14.18 7.52
CA ASN A 112 3.40 12.72 7.53
C ASN A 112 2.98 12.07 6.22
N LEU A 113 2.21 12.76 5.36
CA LEU A 113 1.54 12.12 4.23
C LEU A 113 2.06 12.68 2.91
N GLY A 114 2.52 11.78 2.05
CA GLY A 114 2.99 12.12 0.71
C GLY A 114 2.28 11.33 -0.37
N ILE A 115 2.17 11.95 -1.54
CA ILE A 115 1.55 11.35 -2.73
C ILE A 115 2.45 11.58 -3.92
N ILE A 116 2.55 10.59 -4.80
CA ILE A 116 3.10 10.75 -6.15
C ILE A 116 2.11 10.23 -7.18
N VAL A 117 2.01 10.96 -8.28
CA VAL A 117 1.18 10.60 -9.43
C VAL A 117 2.08 10.03 -10.51
N LYS A 118 1.72 8.86 -11.05
CA LYS A 118 2.51 8.19 -12.07
C LYS A 118 2.28 8.75 -13.48
#